data_9338c37b66165fb286cae4d74fc3dea5
#
_entry.id   9338c37b66165fb286cae4d74fc3dea5
#
_cell.length_a   1.000
_cell.length_b   1.000
_cell.length_c   1.000
_cell.angle_alpha   90.00
_cell.angle_beta   90.00
_cell.angle_gamma   90.00
#
_symmetry.space_group_name_H-M   'P 1'
#
loop_
_entity.id
_entity.type
_entity.pdbx_description
1 polymer ?
#
loop_
_entity_poly.entity_id
_entity_poly.type
_entity_poly.pdbx_seq_one_letter_code
_entity_poly.pdbx_strand_id
1 'polypeptide(L)'
;MTDLPEISFVETDLDALKSVAGTLAILVTPDGKLDRAAARVNRLTRGAVARLAESDVFEKLDESGVHGLSFPAGLEAEVILVVKLAKNAPVEEARKAGANVAKSARAGAGLRIEAGGFRHAAEVAYGVALRSYAFTARTTSDKPGALAEVTVAVTKPQDMTAAFKPRKAVAEGVFFTRDLTNEPANVLTTEEFATRLKALTALGCDVEVLEEDALSELGMGALLGVGQGSRSPTKVVVIQWNGGGSEAPFALVGKGVVFDTGGISIKPAGGMEDMTMDMGGAGVVSGVMHAVAARGAKANVVGLVGLVENMPDGNAQRPGDVVTSMKGDTIEVINTDAEGRLLLADVMWYAQERFEPVGMINLATLTGAIIIGLGHHNAGVFSNDDTLCDRFLSAATAEGEGAWRMPMGPAYDKQLKSHVADMANVGGRAAGSITAAQFIKRFVKDEVPWIHLDIAGVASVKQATAFAPRGATGWGVRSLDRLIADHYES
;
A
#
# COMPACT_ATOMS: atom_id res chain seq x y z
N MET A 1 -14.59 -3.33 6.42
CA MET A 1 -13.65 -2.71 5.47
C MET A 1 -14.33 -1.54 4.80
N THR A 2 -13.56 -0.54 4.39
CA THR A 2 -14.05 0.57 3.57
C THR A 2 -14.32 0.05 2.16
N ASP A 3 -15.54 0.25 1.66
CA ASP A 3 -15.91 -0.20 0.32
C ASP A 3 -15.44 0.77 -0.77
N LEU A 4 -15.07 0.24 -1.92
CA LEU A 4 -14.88 1.03 -3.13
C LEU A 4 -16.21 1.60 -3.61
N PRO A 5 -16.26 2.80 -4.20
CA PRO A 5 -17.46 3.26 -4.89
C PRO A 5 -17.79 2.28 -6.02
N GLU A 6 -19.08 2.13 -6.30
CA GLU A 6 -19.51 1.37 -7.47
C GLU A 6 -19.09 2.11 -8.74
N ILE A 7 -18.23 1.47 -9.56
CA ILE A 7 -17.72 2.04 -10.81
C ILE A 7 -18.23 1.24 -11.98
N SER A 8 -19.00 1.88 -12.86
CA SER A 8 -19.60 1.28 -14.05
C SER A 8 -19.12 1.96 -15.34
N PHE A 9 -19.06 1.19 -16.43
CA PHE A 9 -18.75 1.70 -17.76
C PHE A 9 -20.00 1.60 -18.63
N VAL A 10 -20.34 2.71 -19.30
CA VAL A 10 -21.52 2.81 -20.17
C VAL A 10 -21.17 3.40 -21.53
N GLU A 11 -22.03 3.21 -22.53
CA GLU A 11 -21.85 3.92 -23.79
C GLU A 11 -22.08 5.43 -23.63
N THR A 12 -21.33 6.22 -24.43
CA THR A 12 -21.49 7.68 -24.47
C THR A 12 -22.88 8.03 -25.02
N ASP A 13 -23.72 8.64 -24.18
CA ASP A 13 -25.02 9.18 -24.55
C ASP A 13 -25.01 10.71 -24.40
N LEU A 14 -25.01 11.41 -25.55
CA LEU A 14 -24.93 12.86 -25.59
C LEU A 14 -26.26 13.55 -25.18
N ASP A 15 -27.37 12.86 -25.25
CA ASP A 15 -28.67 13.42 -24.86
C ASP A 15 -28.88 13.30 -23.35
N ALA A 16 -28.37 12.27 -22.72
CA ALA A 16 -28.37 12.10 -21.26
C ALA A 16 -27.55 13.16 -20.52
N LEU A 17 -26.59 13.84 -21.16
CA LEU A 17 -25.73 14.84 -20.51
C LEU A 17 -26.48 15.95 -19.82
N LYS A 18 -27.67 16.34 -20.33
CA LYS A 18 -28.49 17.42 -19.77
C LYS A 18 -29.02 17.10 -18.37
N SER A 19 -29.35 15.82 -18.13
CA SER A 19 -29.96 15.30 -16.90
C SER A 19 -29.01 14.62 -15.93
N VAL A 20 -27.70 14.74 -16.16
CA VAL A 20 -26.68 14.23 -15.19
C VAL A 20 -26.78 15.05 -13.91
N ALA A 21 -27.09 14.41 -12.80
CA ALA A 21 -27.08 15.03 -11.47
C ALA A 21 -25.68 14.95 -10.83
N GLY A 22 -25.42 15.82 -9.85
CA GLY A 22 -24.17 15.82 -9.11
C GLY A 22 -22.98 16.37 -9.90
N THR A 23 -21.96 15.56 -10.15
CA THR A 23 -20.71 15.99 -10.82
C THR A 23 -20.58 15.38 -12.21
N LEU A 24 -20.35 16.21 -13.23
CA LEU A 24 -20.00 15.80 -14.59
C LEU A 24 -18.56 16.16 -14.91
N ALA A 25 -17.69 15.20 -15.17
CA ALA A 25 -16.32 15.43 -15.62
C ALA A 25 -16.20 15.23 -17.14
N ILE A 26 -15.51 16.15 -17.81
CA ILE A 26 -15.23 16.11 -19.25
C ILE A 26 -13.73 16.26 -19.49
N LEU A 27 -13.19 15.53 -20.48
CA LEU A 27 -11.79 15.61 -20.86
C LEU A 27 -11.60 16.65 -21.98
N VAL A 28 -10.65 17.55 -21.77
CA VAL A 28 -10.26 18.58 -22.74
C VAL A 28 -8.75 18.45 -22.98
N THR A 29 -8.34 18.42 -24.23
CA THR A 29 -6.92 18.30 -24.57
C THR A 29 -6.14 19.57 -24.22
N PRO A 30 -4.82 19.49 -23.97
CA PRO A 30 -4.00 20.65 -23.61
C PRO A 30 -4.08 21.83 -24.58
N ASP A 31 -4.35 21.57 -25.88
CA ASP A 31 -4.58 22.59 -26.92
C ASP A 31 -6.02 23.13 -26.96
N GLY A 32 -6.82 22.82 -25.93
CA GLY A 32 -8.20 23.33 -25.79
C GLY A 32 -9.24 22.64 -26.70
N LYS A 33 -8.87 21.59 -27.46
CA LYS A 33 -9.82 20.90 -28.33
C LYS A 33 -10.84 20.10 -27.52
N LEU A 34 -12.11 20.27 -27.90
CA LEU A 34 -13.26 19.60 -27.31
C LEU A 34 -13.60 18.36 -28.15
N ASP A 35 -13.75 17.21 -27.50
CA ASP A 35 -14.34 16.02 -28.11
C ASP A 35 -15.87 16.18 -28.28
N ARG A 36 -16.56 15.11 -28.72
CA ARG A 36 -18.02 15.17 -28.98
C ARG A 36 -18.82 15.47 -27.72
N ALA A 37 -18.44 14.87 -26.56
CA ALA A 37 -19.12 15.08 -25.29
C ALA A 37 -18.85 16.48 -24.74
N ALA A 38 -17.59 16.90 -24.67
CA ALA A 38 -17.19 18.25 -24.25
C ALA A 38 -17.81 19.34 -25.15
N ALA A 39 -17.88 19.13 -26.47
CA ALA A 39 -18.56 20.05 -27.41
C ALA A 39 -20.08 20.10 -27.18
N ARG A 40 -20.73 18.99 -26.81
CA ARG A 40 -22.15 18.97 -26.41
C ARG A 40 -22.38 19.75 -25.12
N VAL A 41 -21.56 19.50 -24.08
CA VAL A 41 -21.59 20.23 -22.80
C VAL A 41 -21.36 21.75 -23.05
N ASN A 42 -20.39 22.09 -23.89
CA ASN A 42 -20.14 23.49 -24.26
C ASN A 42 -21.35 24.18 -24.87
N ARG A 43 -22.07 23.49 -25.77
CA ARG A 43 -23.33 24.06 -26.35
C ARG A 43 -24.42 24.25 -25.30
N LEU A 44 -24.61 23.27 -24.40
CA LEU A 44 -25.59 23.34 -23.31
C LEU A 44 -25.29 24.51 -22.36
N THR A 45 -24.02 24.75 -22.08
CA THR A 45 -23.54 25.81 -21.18
C THR A 45 -23.25 27.14 -21.86
N ARG A 46 -23.78 27.35 -23.09
CA ARG A 46 -23.61 28.57 -23.87
C ARG A 46 -22.15 29.01 -24.03
N GLY A 47 -21.26 28.07 -24.31
CA GLY A 47 -19.83 28.33 -24.57
C GLY A 47 -18.96 28.45 -23.32
N ALA A 48 -19.42 28.07 -22.14
CA ALA A 48 -18.61 28.20 -20.91
C ALA A 48 -17.35 27.34 -20.92
N VAL A 49 -17.41 26.12 -21.46
CA VAL A 49 -16.26 25.21 -21.56
C VAL A 49 -15.20 25.77 -22.52
N ALA A 50 -15.59 26.28 -23.68
CA ALA A 50 -14.65 26.86 -24.65
C ALA A 50 -13.97 28.12 -24.07
N ARG A 51 -14.74 29.03 -23.45
CA ARG A 51 -14.15 30.20 -22.77
C ARG A 51 -13.14 29.82 -21.68
N LEU A 52 -13.41 28.76 -20.93
CA LEU A 52 -12.44 28.25 -19.96
C LEU A 52 -11.20 27.67 -20.68
N ALA A 53 -11.39 26.85 -21.72
CA ALA A 53 -10.30 26.23 -22.46
C ALA A 53 -9.37 27.24 -23.16
N GLU A 54 -9.89 28.41 -23.48
CA GLU A 54 -9.15 29.55 -24.09
C GLU A 54 -8.56 30.53 -23.05
N SER A 55 -8.76 30.27 -21.74
CA SER A 55 -8.34 31.19 -20.68
C SER A 55 -6.96 30.85 -20.09
N ASP A 56 -6.31 31.87 -19.51
CA ASP A 56 -5.08 31.71 -18.71
C ASP A 56 -5.23 30.71 -17.56
N VAL A 57 -6.46 30.50 -17.04
CA VAL A 57 -6.74 29.54 -15.99
C VAL A 57 -6.49 28.12 -16.47
N PHE A 58 -7.00 27.80 -17.67
CA PHE A 58 -6.78 26.48 -18.26
C PHE A 58 -5.34 26.29 -18.75
N GLU A 59 -4.73 27.33 -19.32
CA GLU A 59 -3.34 27.31 -19.75
C GLU A 59 -2.41 26.92 -18.60
N LYS A 60 -2.62 27.52 -17.40
CA LYS A 60 -1.80 27.30 -16.19
C LYS A 60 -2.10 25.99 -15.44
N LEU A 61 -3.16 25.24 -15.83
CA LEU A 61 -3.36 23.91 -15.27
C LEU A 61 -2.23 22.98 -15.69
N ASP A 62 -1.75 22.19 -14.75
CA ASP A 62 -0.87 21.06 -15.05
C ASP A 62 -1.59 20.03 -15.94
N GLU A 63 -0.84 19.14 -16.59
CA GLU A 63 -1.41 17.93 -17.18
C GLU A 63 -2.12 17.14 -16.06
N SER A 64 -3.27 16.52 -16.36
CA SER A 64 -4.20 15.94 -15.38
C SER A 64 -4.88 16.92 -14.41
N GLY A 65 -4.62 18.22 -14.52
CA GLY A 65 -5.26 19.25 -13.71
C GLY A 65 -6.76 19.39 -13.98
N VAL A 66 -7.50 19.83 -12.98
CA VAL A 66 -8.97 19.93 -13.00
C VAL A 66 -9.42 21.33 -12.61
N HIS A 67 -10.36 21.90 -13.37
CA HIS A 67 -11.04 23.14 -13.01
C HIS A 67 -12.56 22.94 -12.95
N GLY A 68 -13.20 23.42 -11.87
CA GLY A 68 -14.64 23.26 -11.63
C GLY A 68 -15.46 24.47 -12.09
N LEU A 69 -16.55 24.23 -12.80
CA LEU A 69 -17.59 25.21 -13.10
C LEU A 69 -18.83 24.85 -12.30
N SER A 70 -19.17 25.67 -11.30
CA SER A 70 -20.30 25.42 -10.40
C SER A 70 -21.62 25.92 -10.98
N PHE A 71 -22.72 25.19 -10.78
CA PHE A 71 -24.08 25.49 -11.18
C PHE A 71 -24.19 25.93 -12.63
N PRO A 72 -23.72 25.13 -13.59
CA PRO A 72 -23.68 25.50 -14.99
C PRO A 72 -25.09 25.63 -15.57
N ALA A 73 -25.36 26.73 -16.26
CA ALA A 73 -26.63 26.93 -16.92
C ALA A 73 -26.87 25.83 -17.98
N GLY A 74 -28.11 25.33 -18.07
CA GLY A 74 -28.51 24.35 -19.09
C GLY A 74 -28.22 22.88 -18.79
N LEU A 75 -27.72 22.58 -17.61
CA LEU A 75 -27.45 21.22 -17.09
C LEU A 75 -28.07 21.10 -15.69
N GLU A 76 -28.40 19.85 -15.31
CA GLU A 76 -28.81 19.51 -13.96
C GLU A 76 -27.62 19.29 -13.04
N ALA A 77 -26.40 19.07 -13.61
CA ALA A 77 -25.17 18.91 -12.87
C ALA A 77 -24.87 20.14 -11.99
N GLU A 78 -24.52 19.91 -10.75
CA GLU A 78 -24.13 20.97 -9.83
C GLU A 78 -22.71 21.49 -10.11
N VAL A 79 -21.85 20.61 -10.64
CA VAL A 79 -20.47 20.95 -11.00
C VAL A 79 -20.08 20.25 -12.31
N ILE A 80 -19.46 21.00 -13.23
CA ILE A 80 -18.70 20.44 -14.33
C ILE A 80 -17.22 20.50 -13.95
N LEU A 81 -16.53 19.37 -14.00
CA LEU A 81 -15.09 19.29 -13.89
C LEU A 81 -14.47 19.21 -15.29
N VAL A 82 -13.74 20.24 -15.68
CA VAL A 82 -12.97 20.27 -16.93
C VAL A 82 -11.56 19.77 -16.62
N VAL A 83 -11.22 18.64 -17.19
CA VAL A 83 -9.95 17.92 -16.96
C VAL A 83 -9.03 18.15 -18.14
N LYS A 84 -7.84 18.71 -17.89
CA LYS A 84 -6.80 18.88 -18.92
C LYS A 84 -6.03 17.56 -19.10
N LEU A 85 -6.29 16.84 -20.21
CA LEU A 85 -5.69 15.55 -20.45
C LEU A 85 -5.47 15.29 -21.94
N ALA A 86 -4.22 14.98 -22.33
CA ALA A 86 -3.90 14.64 -23.70
C ALA A 86 -4.51 13.28 -24.10
N LYS A 87 -4.95 13.13 -25.37
CA LYS A 87 -5.55 11.86 -25.85
C LYS A 87 -4.63 10.63 -25.71
N ASN A 88 -3.33 10.85 -25.76
CA ASN A 88 -2.29 9.85 -25.63
C ASN A 88 -1.49 10.01 -24.32
N ALA A 89 -2.09 10.64 -23.31
CA ALA A 89 -1.46 10.81 -22.00
C ALA A 89 -0.94 9.47 -21.47
N PRO A 90 0.23 9.46 -20.81
CA PRO A 90 0.74 8.28 -20.11
C PRO A 90 -0.26 7.73 -19.08
N VAL A 91 -0.13 6.44 -18.76
CA VAL A 91 -0.96 5.75 -17.77
C VAL A 91 -1.01 6.51 -16.43
N GLU A 92 0.15 6.97 -15.97
CA GLU A 92 0.26 7.72 -14.70
C GLU A 92 -0.55 9.02 -14.72
N GLU A 93 -0.53 9.78 -15.84
CA GLU A 93 -1.32 11.01 -15.97
C GLU A 93 -2.82 10.72 -16.06
N ALA A 94 -3.22 9.61 -16.69
CA ALA A 94 -4.61 9.16 -16.69
C ALA A 94 -5.10 8.83 -15.25
N ARG A 95 -4.27 8.14 -14.46
CA ARG A 95 -4.57 7.85 -13.04
C ARG A 95 -4.67 9.13 -12.21
N LYS A 96 -3.72 10.05 -12.38
CA LYS A 96 -3.74 11.36 -11.68
C LYS A 96 -4.99 12.16 -12.06
N ALA A 97 -5.38 12.18 -13.33
CA ALA A 97 -6.62 12.84 -13.77
C ALA A 97 -7.84 12.27 -13.03
N GLY A 98 -7.97 10.95 -12.94
CA GLY A 98 -9.01 10.29 -12.16
C GLY A 98 -8.98 10.65 -10.68
N ALA A 99 -7.81 10.66 -10.07
CA ALA A 99 -7.62 11.04 -8.68
C ALA A 99 -8.00 12.52 -8.42
N ASN A 100 -7.61 13.44 -9.31
CA ASN A 100 -7.97 14.85 -9.24
C ASN A 100 -9.46 15.07 -9.42
N VAL A 101 -10.11 14.30 -10.30
CA VAL A 101 -11.58 14.29 -10.44
C VAL A 101 -12.24 13.86 -9.13
N ALA A 102 -11.82 12.74 -8.55
CA ALA A 102 -12.37 12.25 -7.28
C ALA A 102 -12.20 13.26 -6.13
N LYS A 103 -11.03 13.91 -6.06
CA LYS A 103 -10.74 14.95 -5.07
C LYS A 103 -11.65 16.18 -5.21
N SER A 104 -12.04 16.51 -6.45
CA SER A 104 -12.81 17.72 -6.79
C SER A 104 -14.31 17.45 -6.89
N ALA A 105 -14.71 16.20 -6.98
CA ALA A 105 -16.12 15.81 -7.03
C ALA A 105 -16.80 16.04 -5.68
N ARG A 106 -18.11 16.26 -5.72
CA ARG A 106 -18.91 16.45 -4.52
C ARG A 106 -19.06 15.14 -3.76
N ALA A 107 -18.64 15.12 -2.52
CA ALA A 107 -18.79 13.97 -1.66
C ALA A 107 -20.27 13.57 -1.46
N GLY A 108 -20.55 12.27 -1.47
CA GLY A 108 -21.91 11.72 -1.34
C GLY A 108 -22.80 11.89 -2.58
N ALA A 109 -22.30 12.52 -3.66
CA ALA A 109 -23.03 12.66 -4.92
C ALA A 109 -22.52 11.69 -5.99
N GLY A 110 -23.32 11.48 -7.04
CA GLY A 110 -22.92 10.74 -8.24
C GLY A 110 -21.84 11.49 -9.04
N LEU A 111 -20.93 10.73 -9.64
CA LEU A 111 -19.90 11.22 -10.55
C LEU A 111 -20.06 10.56 -11.92
N ARG A 112 -20.21 11.36 -12.97
CA ARG A 112 -20.16 10.90 -14.36
C ARG A 112 -18.94 11.47 -15.06
N ILE A 113 -18.16 10.62 -15.72
CA ILE A 113 -16.95 10.98 -16.47
C ILE A 113 -17.17 10.67 -17.96
N GLU A 114 -17.10 11.67 -18.81
CA GLU A 114 -17.15 11.49 -20.27
C GLU A 114 -15.73 11.28 -20.81
N ALA A 115 -15.34 10.01 -20.97
CA ALA A 115 -14.02 9.63 -21.46
C ALA A 115 -14.03 9.25 -22.95
N GLY A 116 -15.21 9.05 -23.56
CA GLY A 116 -15.35 8.81 -24.99
C GLY A 116 -14.45 7.71 -25.54
N GLY A 117 -13.58 8.04 -26.50
CA GLY A 117 -12.60 7.15 -27.07
C GLY A 117 -11.21 7.20 -26.40
N PHE A 118 -11.09 7.72 -25.18
CA PHE A 118 -9.81 7.80 -24.49
C PHE A 118 -9.30 6.41 -24.13
N ARG A 119 -8.06 6.12 -24.56
CA ARG A 119 -7.46 4.77 -24.48
C ARG A 119 -7.36 4.25 -23.05
N HIS A 120 -7.02 5.12 -22.11
CA HIS A 120 -6.74 4.78 -20.70
C HIS A 120 -7.91 5.13 -19.77
N ALA A 121 -9.17 5.04 -20.24
CA ALA A 121 -10.35 5.33 -19.42
C ALA A 121 -10.46 4.44 -18.17
N ALA A 122 -10.03 3.16 -18.27
CA ALA A 122 -9.96 2.27 -17.11
C ALA A 122 -8.93 2.74 -16.06
N GLU A 123 -7.84 3.37 -16.47
CA GLU A 123 -6.84 3.95 -15.55
C GLU A 123 -7.34 5.26 -14.91
N VAL A 124 -8.16 6.04 -15.62
CA VAL A 124 -8.88 7.18 -15.01
C VAL A 124 -9.81 6.66 -13.90
N ALA A 125 -10.60 5.62 -14.19
CA ALA A 125 -11.47 4.98 -13.21
C ALA A 125 -10.67 4.43 -12.01
N TYR A 126 -9.49 3.84 -12.24
CA TYR A 126 -8.61 3.36 -11.20
C TYR A 126 -8.08 4.50 -10.31
N GLY A 127 -7.71 5.63 -10.90
CA GLY A 127 -7.33 6.82 -10.14
C GLY A 127 -8.47 7.35 -9.26
N VAL A 128 -9.71 7.34 -9.78
CA VAL A 128 -10.91 7.66 -8.98
C VAL A 128 -11.04 6.70 -7.80
N ALA A 129 -10.96 5.39 -8.05
CA ALA A 129 -11.05 4.36 -7.02
C ALA A 129 -10.03 4.60 -5.90
N LEU A 130 -8.74 4.71 -6.24
CA LEU A 130 -7.66 4.90 -5.27
C LEU A 130 -7.84 6.15 -4.39
N ARG A 131 -8.36 7.26 -4.98
CA ARG A 131 -8.49 8.54 -4.28
C ARG A 131 -9.79 8.67 -3.49
N SER A 132 -10.80 7.85 -3.77
CA SER A 132 -12.11 7.89 -3.07
C SER A 132 -12.08 7.32 -1.65
N TYR A 133 -10.95 6.76 -1.21
CA TYR A 133 -10.80 6.22 0.14
C TYR A 133 -11.08 7.27 1.22
N ALA A 134 -11.88 6.90 2.22
CA ALA A 134 -12.14 7.69 3.41
C ALA A 134 -12.29 6.78 4.63
N PHE A 135 -11.39 6.90 5.60
CA PHE A 135 -11.50 6.18 6.86
C PHE A 135 -12.48 6.88 7.79
N THR A 136 -13.68 6.32 7.93
CA THR A 136 -14.76 6.89 8.74
C THR A 136 -15.24 5.95 9.86
N ALA A 137 -14.66 4.75 9.96
CA ALA A 137 -15.12 3.68 10.83
C ALA A 137 -15.17 4.05 12.35
N ARG A 138 -14.45 5.11 12.76
CA ARG A 138 -14.35 5.54 14.16
C ARG A 138 -14.95 6.92 14.40
N THR A 139 -15.73 7.46 13.47
CA THR A 139 -16.39 8.75 13.63
C THR A 139 -17.90 8.58 13.72
N THR A 140 -18.53 9.33 14.63
CA THR A 140 -20.00 9.35 14.81
C THR A 140 -20.66 10.51 14.05
N SER A 141 -19.88 11.43 13.48
CA SER A 141 -20.40 12.53 12.68
C SER A 141 -20.74 12.06 11.28
N ASP A 142 -21.84 12.57 10.73
CA ASP A 142 -22.19 12.46 9.29
C ASP A 142 -21.13 13.17 8.44
N LYS A 143 -19.97 12.53 8.28
CA LYS A 143 -19.02 12.98 7.25
C LYS A 143 -19.58 12.61 5.90
N PRO A 144 -19.50 13.52 4.91
CA PRO A 144 -19.86 13.16 3.54
C PRO A 144 -19.04 11.90 3.20
N GLY A 145 -19.74 10.80 2.90
CA GLY A 145 -19.14 9.53 2.54
C GLY A 145 -18.29 9.64 1.28
N ALA A 146 -17.70 8.54 0.88
CA ALA A 146 -17.12 8.36 -0.45
C ALA A 146 -18.15 8.74 -1.55
N LEU A 147 -17.68 8.84 -2.80
CA LEU A 147 -18.57 9.01 -3.95
C LEU A 147 -19.64 7.92 -3.93
N ALA A 148 -20.90 8.28 -4.18
CA ALA A 148 -22.01 7.35 -4.12
C ALA A 148 -21.94 6.32 -5.27
N GLU A 149 -21.74 6.82 -6.49
CA GLU A 149 -21.66 6.04 -7.71
C GLU A 149 -20.76 6.75 -8.72
N VAL A 150 -20.02 5.99 -9.51
CA VAL A 150 -19.15 6.50 -10.57
C VAL A 150 -19.51 5.85 -11.89
N THR A 151 -19.96 6.64 -12.86
CA THR A 151 -20.23 6.20 -14.22
C THR A 151 -19.18 6.75 -15.17
N VAL A 152 -18.50 5.90 -15.92
CA VAL A 152 -17.52 6.29 -16.95
C VAL A 152 -18.09 6.00 -18.33
N ALA A 153 -18.42 7.04 -19.08
CA ALA A 153 -18.99 6.94 -20.42
C ALA A 153 -17.86 6.81 -21.46
N VAL A 154 -17.89 5.72 -22.21
CA VAL A 154 -16.85 5.31 -23.17
C VAL A 154 -17.44 4.75 -24.46
N THR A 155 -16.64 4.61 -25.51
CA THR A 155 -17.10 4.01 -26.78
C THR A 155 -17.17 2.49 -26.75
N LYS A 156 -16.44 1.83 -25.83
CA LYS A 156 -16.36 0.37 -25.70
C LYS A 156 -16.44 -0.05 -24.23
N PRO A 157 -17.64 -0.05 -23.62
CA PRO A 157 -17.82 -0.32 -22.20
C PRO A 157 -17.30 -1.69 -21.77
N GLN A 158 -17.52 -2.73 -22.56
CA GLN A 158 -17.10 -4.11 -22.23
C GLN A 158 -15.57 -4.24 -22.14
N ASP A 159 -14.83 -3.62 -23.11
CA ASP A 159 -13.38 -3.62 -23.10
C ASP A 159 -12.83 -2.89 -21.86
N MET A 160 -13.44 -1.76 -21.49
CA MET A 160 -13.02 -1.00 -20.32
C MET A 160 -13.38 -1.69 -19.00
N THR A 161 -14.53 -2.35 -18.92
CA THR A 161 -14.90 -3.19 -17.77
C THR A 161 -13.90 -4.33 -17.56
N ALA A 162 -13.53 -5.02 -18.64
CA ALA A 162 -12.52 -6.08 -18.58
C ALA A 162 -11.15 -5.55 -18.14
N ALA A 163 -10.72 -4.40 -18.67
CA ALA A 163 -9.46 -3.77 -18.29
C ALA A 163 -9.45 -3.25 -16.84
N PHE A 164 -10.59 -2.82 -16.32
CA PHE A 164 -10.72 -2.32 -14.96
C PHE A 164 -10.79 -3.44 -13.91
N LYS A 165 -11.29 -4.63 -14.25
CA LYS A 165 -11.48 -5.75 -13.30
C LYS A 165 -10.22 -6.05 -12.45
N PRO A 166 -9.01 -6.26 -13.02
CA PRO A 166 -7.81 -6.47 -12.22
C PRO A 166 -7.43 -5.23 -11.40
N ARG A 167 -7.64 -4.03 -11.94
CA ARG A 167 -7.38 -2.76 -11.21
C ARG A 167 -8.27 -2.58 -9.99
N LYS A 168 -9.54 -3.01 -10.09
CA LYS A 168 -10.47 -3.03 -8.96
C LYS A 168 -9.94 -3.89 -7.82
N ALA A 169 -9.49 -5.11 -8.10
CA ALA A 169 -8.93 -6.01 -7.09
C ALA A 169 -7.70 -5.41 -6.38
N VAL A 170 -6.82 -4.73 -7.14
CA VAL A 170 -5.67 -4.03 -6.55
C VAL A 170 -6.13 -2.84 -5.70
N ALA A 171 -7.13 -2.06 -6.13
CA ALA A 171 -7.68 -0.97 -5.33
C ALA A 171 -8.31 -1.47 -4.02
N GLU A 172 -9.00 -2.61 -4.04
CA GLU A 172 -9.53 -3.28 -2.83
C GLU A 172 -8.40 -3.69 -1.89
N GLY A 173 -7.30 -4.25 -2.40
CA GLY A 173 -6.10 -4.56 -1.62
C GLY A 173 -5.44 -3.31 -1.00
N VAL A 174 -5.38 -2.20 -1.75
CA VAL A 174 -4.91 -0.90 -1.24
C VAL A 174 -5.81 -0.40 -0.11
N PHE A 175 -7.14 -0.53 -0.25
CA PHE A 175 -8.09 -0.13 0.79
C PHE A 175 -7.96 -0.99 2.04
N PHE A 176 -7.78 -2.30 1.87
CA PHE A 176 -7.54 -3.21 2.99
C PHE A 176 -6.28 -2.83 3.77
N THR A 177 -5.17 -2.56 3.07
CA THR A 177 -3.94 -2.04 3.70
C THR A 177 -4.19 -0.74 4.45
N ARG A 178 -4.91 0.20 3.85
CA ARG A 178 -5.20 1.51 4.47
C ARG A 178 -6.09 1.38 5.70
N ASP A 179 -7.10 0.52 5.64
CA ASP A 179 -7.99 0.26 6.79
C ASP A 179 -7.19 -0.32 7.97
N LEU A 180 -6.33 -1.31 7.72
CA LEU A 180 -5.48 -1.90 8.76
C LEU A 180 -4.55 -0.84 9.37
N THR A 181 -3.88 -0.04 8.53
CA THR A 181 -2.88 0.94 9.00
C THR A 181 -3.50 2.17 9.70
N ASN A 182 -4.73 2.55 9.35
CA ASN A 182 -5.43 3.67 9.98
C ASN A 182 -6.20 3.26 11.25
N GLU A 183 -6.33 1.95 11.52
CA GLU A 183 -7.08 1.47 12.67
C GLU A 183 -6.32 1.76 13.96
N PRO A 184 -6.96 2.31 15.01
CA PRO A 184 -6.34 2.49 16.32
C PRO A 184 -5.94 1.14 16.96
N ALA A 185 -4.83 1.09 17.69
CA ALA A 185 -4.28 -0.12 18.28
C ALA A 185 -5.21 -0.77 19.34
N ASN A 186 -6.07 0.01 20.00
CA ASN A 186 -7.07 -0.54 20.91
C ASN A 186 -8.20 -1.31 20.19
N VAL A 187 -8.24 -1.24 18.86
CA VAL A 187 -9.13 -2.02 17.99
C VAL A 187 -8.35 -3.06 17.21
N LEU A 188 -7.29 -2.66 16.52
CA LEU A 188 -6.44 -3.58 15.76
C LEU A 188 -5.38 -4.19 16.71
N THR A 189 -5.82 -5.07 17.61
CA THR A 189 -4.94 -5.94 18.37
C THR A 189 -4.38 -7.05 17.48
N THR A 190 -3.41 -7.82 17.97
CA THR A 190 -2.87 -8.98 17.25
C THR A 190 -3.95 -10.01 16.91
N GLU A 191 -4.93 -10.20 17.82
CA GLU A 191 -6.07 -11.10 17.63
C GLU A 191 -7.05 -10.60 16.57
N GLU A 192 -7.40 -9.31 16.63
CA GLU A 192 -8.29 -8.70 15.62
C GLU A 192 -7.65 -8.71 14.25
N PHE A 193 -6.34 -8.42 14.17
CA PHE A 193 -5.63 -8.47 12.90
C PHE A 193 -5.66 -9.89 12.30
N ALA A 194 -5.29 -10.90 13.11
CA ALA A 194 -5.38 -12.30 12.66
C ALA A 194 -6.80 -12.68 12.21
N THR A 195 -7.83 -12.20 12.92
CA THR A 195 -9.24 -12.41 12.55
C THR A 195 -9.58 -11.79 11.20
N ARG A 196 -9.14 -10.55 10.95
CA ARG A 196 -9.34 -9.90 9.63
C ARG A 196 -8.63 -10.63 8.51
N LEU A 197 -7.45 -11.21 8.76
CA LEU A 197 -6.73 -11.99 7.77
C LEU A 197 -7.43 -13.33 7.46
N LYS A 198 -8.04 -13.97 8.46
CA LYS A 198 -8.87 -15.17 8.21
C LYS A 198 -10.00 -14.93 7.21
N ALA A 199 -10.50 -13.71 7.08
CA ALA A 199 -11.53 -13.38 6.09
C ALA A 199 -11.04 -13.56 4.63
N LEU A 200 -9.73 -13.59 4.37
CA LEU A 200 -9.18 -13.87 3.03
C LEU A 200 -9.48 -15.29 2.53
N THR A 201 -9.88 -16.19 3.42
CA THR A 201 -10.39 -17.52 3.01
C THR A 201 -11.60 -17.43 2.09
N ALA A 202 -12.42 -16.39 2.23
CA ALA A 202 -13.55 -16.15 1.32
C ALA A 202 -13.12 -15.84 -0.13
N LEU A 203 -11.87 -15.42 -0.33
CA LEU A 203 -11.27 -15.20 -1.65
C LEU A 203 -10.52 -16.42 -2.18
N GLY A 204 -10.47 -17.53 -1.41
CA GLY A 204 -9.79 -18.76 -1.78
C GLY A 204 -8.37 -18.90 -1.26
N CYS A 205 -7.91 -18.03 -0.35
CA CYS A 205 -6.64 -18.22 0.32
C CYS A 205 -6.73 -19.31 1.40
N ASP A 206 -5.63 -20.07 1.60
CA ASP A 206 -5.44 -20.86 2.80
C ASP A 206 -4.82 -19.97 3.88
N VAL A 207 -5.47 -19.87 5.04
CA VAL A 207 -5.00 -19.00 6.14
C VAL A 207 -4.82 -19.82 7.41
N GLU A 208 -3.57 -19.83 7.90
CA GLU A 208 -3.17 -20.50 9.14
C GLU A 208 -2.69 -19.46 10.15
N VAL A 209 -3.03 -19.65 11.43
CA VAL A 209 -2.56 -18.81 12.54
C VAL A 209 -1.75 -19.67 13.49
N LEU A 210 -0.50 -19.30 13.70
CA LEU A 210 0.39 -19.91 14.68
C LEU A 210 0.28 -19.10 15.99
N GLU A 211 -0.11 -19.76 17.05
CA GLU A 211 -0.21 -19.22 18.40
C GLU A 211 1.11 -19.37 19.17
N GLU A 212 1.29 -18.73 20.31
CA GLU A 212 2.53 -18.66 21.08
C GLU A 212 3.16 -20.04 21.39
N ASP A 213 2.34 -21.05 21.70
CA ASP A 213 2.82 -22.40 21.98
C ASP A 213 3.54 -22.98 20.74
N ALA A 214 2.92 -22.86 19.56
CA ALA A 214 3.54 -23.31 18.31
C ALA A 214 4.79 -22.50 17.95
N LEU A 215 4.79 -21.19 18.21
CA LEU A 215 5.96 -20.34 17.99
C LEU A 215 7.12 -20.70 18.94
N SER A 216 6.80 -21.09 20.16
CA SER A 216 7.78 -21.57 21.14
C SER A 216 8.37 -22.92 20.74
N GLU A 217 7.55 -23.86 20.27
CA GLU A 217 8.00 -25.15 19.75
C GLU A 217 8.90 -25.00 18.52
N LEU A 218 8.63 -24.00 17.67
CA LEU A 218 9.47 -23.64 16.51
C LEU A 218 10.77 -22.91 16.91
N GLY A 219 10.92 -22.51 18.17
CA GLY A 219 12.10 -21.80 18.65
C GLY A 219 12.18 -20.34 18.22
N MET A 220 11.03 -19.68 17.97
CA MET A 220 10.94 -18.26 17.57
C MET A 220 11.17 -17.31 18.75
N GLY A 221 12.31 -17.44 19.43
CA GLY A 221 12.60 -16.68 20.65
C GLY A 221 12.83 -15.19 20.43
N ALA A 222 13.28 -14.78 19.23
CA ALA A 222 13.46 -13.38 18.91
C ALA A 222 12.10 -12.68 18.72
N LEU A 223 11.14 -13.32 18.05
CA LEU A 223 9.77 -12.84 17.88
C LEU A 223 9.02 -12.79 19.23
N LEU A 224 9.04 -13.90 20.00
CA LEU A 224 8.36 -14.01 21.30
C LEU A 224 8.89 -13.01 22.32
N GLY A 225 10.19 -12.74 22.30
CA GLY A 225 10.85 -11.75 23.16
C GLY A 225 10.27 -10.35 22.98
N VAL A 226 9.88 -9.97 21.77
CA VAL A 226 9.26 -8.66 21.50
C VAL A 226 7.90 -8.54 22.17
N GLY A 227 7.06 -9.58 22.05
CA GLY A 227 5.67 -9.57 22.53
C GLY A 227 5.51 -9.82 24.02
N GLN A 228 6.55 -10.32 24.73
CA GLN A 228 6.39 -10.83 26.11
C GLN A 228 5.98 -9.78 27.15
N GLY A 229 6.11 -8.48 26.83
CA GLY A 229 5.65 -7.37 27.67
C GLY A 229 4.20 -6.94 27.42
N SER A 230 3.53 -7.51 26.42
CA SER A 230 2.14 -7.18 26.09
C SER A 230 1.16 -8.22 26.64
N ARG A 231 -0.11 -7.81 26.78
CA ARG A 231 -1.24 -8.72 26.99
C ARG A 231 -1.81 -9.26 25.69
N SER A 232 -1.51 -8.61 24.54
CA SER A 232 -1.89 -9.08 23.22
C SER A 232 -0.99 -10.23 22.82
N PRO A 233 -1.50 -11.46 22.60
CA PRO A 233 -0.66 -12.61 22.30
C PRO A 233 0.07 -12.48 20.97
N THR A 234 1.32 -12.94 20.95
CA THR A 234 2.12 -12.98 19.72
C THR A 234 1.58 -14.02 18.75
N LYS A 235 1.52 -13.68 17.46
CA LYS A 235 1.03 -14.60 16.42
C LYS A 235 1.88 -14.51 15.16
N VAL A 236 1.89 -15.59 14.37
CA VAL A 236 2.28 -15.55 12.96
C VAL A 236 1.08 -15.99 12.13
N VAL A 237 0.70 -15.20 11.15
CA VAL A 237 -0.35 -15.58 10.20
C VAL A 237 0.30 -15.89 8.87
N VAL A 238 0.02 -17.09 8.35
CA VAL A 238 0.44 -17.58 7.04
C VAL A 238 -0.75 -17.54 6.10
N ILE A 239 -0.60 -16.91 4.95
CA ILE A 239 -1.63 -16.74 3.93
C ILE A 239 -1.10 -17.28 2.63
N GLN A 240 -1.70 -18.35 2.09
CA GLN A 240 -1.26 -18.97 0.84
C GLN A 240 -2.28 -18.74 -0.26
N TRP A 241 -1.81 -18.31 -1.42
CA TRP A 241 -2.55 -18.28 -2.66
C TRP A 241 -1.88 -19.24 -3.65
N ASN A 242 -2.58 -20.29 -4.04
CA ASN A 242 -2.09 -21.36 -4.91
C ASN A 242 -2.79 -21.27 -6.29
N GLY A 243 -2.59 -20.15 -6.99
CA GLY A 243 -3.19 -19.88 -8.30
C GLY A 243 -2.35 -20.34 -9.49
N GLY A 244 -1.09 -20.70 -9.24
CA GLY A 244 -0.14 -21.23 -10.22
C GLY A 244 -0.19 -22.75 -10.37
N GLY A 245 0.91 -23.33 -10.82
CA GLY A 245 1.09 -24.78 -10.97
C GLY A 245 1.76 -25.43 -9.75
N SER A 246 2.81 -26.22 -10.03
CA SER A 246 3.60 -26.94 -9.01
C SER A 246 4.88 -26.18 -8.59
N GLU A 247 5.06 -24.97 -9.08
CA GLU A 247 6.23 -24.15 -8.75
C GLU A 247 6.21 -23.71 -7.27
N ALA A 248 7.40 -23.54 -6.69
CA ALA A 248 7.54 -23.00 -5.36
C ALA A 248 7.03 -21.54 -5.31
N PRO A 249 6.45 -21.09 -4.17
CA PRO A 249 5.83 -19.78 -4.08
C PRO A 249 6.84 -18.63 -4.04
N PHE A 250 6.38 -17.44 -4.42
CA PHE A 250 7.05 -16.19 -4.06
C PHE A 250 6.59 -15.75 -2.68
N ALA A 251 7.54 -15.44 -1.78
CA ALA A 251 7.24 -15.12 -0.39
C ALA A 251 7.21 -13.61 -0.12
N LEU A 252 6.20 -13.16 0.61
CA LEU A 252 6.07 -11.81 1.16
C LEU A 252 6.02 -11.90 2.68
N VAL A 253 6.91 -11.17 3.38
CA VAL A 253 6.98 -11.20 4.84
C VAL A 253 6.78 -9.78 5.40
N GLY A 254 5.82 -9.60 6.30
CA GLY A 254 5.43 -8.30 6.84
C GLY A 254 5.68 -8.14 8.34
N LYS A 255 6.29 -6.99 8.72
CA LYS A 255 6.33 -6.53 10.11
C LYS A 255 4.92 -6.10 10.53
N GLY A 256 4.42 -6.69 11.64
CA GLY A 256 3.09 -6.44 12.17
C GLY A 256 3.12 -6.03 13.65
N VAL A 257 3.88 -4.99 13.99
CA VAL A 257 3.87 -4.41 15.34
C VAL A 257 2.64 -3.50 15.46
N VAL A 258 1.56 -4.01 16.06
CA VAL A 258 0.27 -3.32 16.10
C VAL A 258 0.31 -2.02 16.90
N PHE A 259 1.21 -1.92 17.86
CA PHE A 259 1.63 -0.68 18.52
C PHE A 259 3.04 -0.82 19.08
N ASP A 260 3.86 0.19 18.92
CA ASP A 260 5.25 0.21 19.35
C ASP A 260 5.53 1.37 20.32
N THR A 261 5.67 1.05 21.61
CA THR A 261 6.13 2.03 22.62
C THR A 261 7.65 2.16 22.68
N GLY A 262 8.39 1.27 21.99
CA GLY A 262 9.82 1.05 22.16
C GLY A 262 10.14 0.01 23.24
N GLY A 263 9.15 -0.48 23.97
CA GLY A 263 9.35 -1.38 25.11
C GLY A 263 10.04 -0.64 26.27
N ILE A 264 11.01 -1.28 26.92
CA ILE A 264 11.82 -0.66 28.00
C ILE A 264 12.68 0.51 27.46
N SER A 265 13.15 0.45 26.21
CA SER A 265 13.78 1.58 25.50
C SER A 265 12.72 2.55 25.00
N ILE A 266 11.90 3.10 25.91
CA ILE A 266 10.68 3.82 25.62
C ILE A 266 10.88 5.04 24.72
N LYS A 267 10.00 5.18 23.72
CA LYS A 267 9.99 6.34 22.81
C LYS A 267 9.58 7.62 23.54
N PRO A 268 10.01 8.80 23.05
CA PRO A 268 9.42 10.07 23.47
C PRO A 268 7.90 10.09 23.28
N ALA A 269 7.18 10.80 24.16
CA ALA A 269 5.73 10.91 24.05
C ALA A 269 5.24 11.55 22.74
N GLY A 270 5.96 12.56 22.23
CA GLY A 270 5.58 13.21 20.96
C GLY A 270 5.85 12.32 19.75
N GLY A 271 4.78 12.00 19.00
CA GLY A 271 4.82 11.13 17.84
C GLY A 271 4.59 9.65 18.14
N MET A 272 4.44 9.26 19.42
CA MET A 272 4.14 7.86 19.77
C MET A 272 2.76 7.44 19.24
N GLU A 273 1.82 8.38 19.15
CA GLU A 273 0.50 8.13 18.57
C GLU A 273 0.52 7.70 17.10
N ASP A 274 1.59 8.02 16.39
CA ASP A 274 1.78 7.58 15.00
C ASP A 274 2.19 6.09 14.91
N MET A 275 2.58 5.46 16.04
CA MET A 275 3.06 4.07 16.07
C MET A 275 1.95 3.02 15.86
N THR A 276 0.72 3.43 15.70
CA THR A 276 -0.35 2.58 15.13
C THR A 276 -0.03 2.13 13.69
N MET A 277 0.81 2.88 12.98
CA MET A 277 1.25 2.53 11.62
C MET A 277 2.38 1.47 11.56
N ASP A 278 2.91 1.06 12.70
CA ASP A 278 4.12 0.20 12.75
C ASP A 278 3.87 -1.26 12.34
N MET A 279 2.65 -1.56 12.01
CA MET A 279 2.19 -2.77 11.35
C MET A 279 2.04 -2.61 9.82
N GLY A 280 2.50 -1.50 9.25
CA GLY A 280 2.32 -1.17 7.82
C GLY A 280 2.91 -2.22 6.88
N GLY A 281 4.02 -2.87 7.26
CA GLY A 281 4.59 -3.98 6.48
C GLY A 281 3.63 -5.15 6.35
N ALA A 282 3.04 -5.60 7.46
CA ALA A 282 2.00 -6.63 7.48
C ALA A 282 0.74 -6.17 6.73
N GLY A 283 0.38 -4.88 6.86
CA GLY A 283 -0.74 -4.30 6.13
C GLY A 283 -0.57 -4.40 4.61
N VAL A 284 0.63 -4.09 4.09
CA VAL A 284 0.93 -4.21 2.65
C VAL A 284 0.90 -5.66 2.19
N VAL A 285 1.53 -6.59 2.93
CA VAL A 285 1.46 -8.03 2.62
C VAL A 285 0.01 -8.49 2.54
N SER A 286 -0.81 -8.10 3.52
CA SER A 286 -2.25 -8.44 3.55
C SER A 286 -3.00 -7.90 2.33
N GLY A 287 -2.73 -6.66 1.93
CA GLY A 287 -3.34 -6.04 0.75
C GLY A 287 -2.91 -6.68 -0.57
N VAL A 288 -1.64 -7.11 -0.68
CA VAL A 288 -1.17 -7.86 -1.86
C VAL A 288 -1.84 -9.21 -1.93
N MET A 289 -1.92 -9.96 -0.81
CA MET A 289 -2.59 -11.26 -0.77
C MET A 289 -4.08 -11.13 -1.13
N HIS A 290 -4.75 -10.07 -0.66
CA HIS A 290 -6.12 -9.75 -1.09
C HIS A 290 -6.18 -9.52 -2.61
N ALA A 291 -5.30 -8.68 -3.16
CA ALA A 291 -5.32 -8.32 -4.59
C ALA A 291 -5.08 -9.53 -5.50
N VAL A 292 -4.07 -10.35 -5.21
CA VAL A 292 -3.74 -11.54 -6.03
C VAL A 292 -4.86 -12.57 -5.98
N ALA A 293 -5.51 -12.76 -4.82
CA ALA A 293 -6.64 -13.67 -4.67
C ALA A 293 -7.88 -13.13 -5.41
N ALA A 294 -8.25 -11.85 -5.19
CA ALA A 294 -9.44 -11.25 -5.80
C ALA A 294 -9.37 -11.19 -7.33
N ARG A 295 -8.18 -11.02 -7.93
CA ARG A 295 -8.01 -11.05 -9.39
C ARG A 295 -7.76 -12.44 -9.96
N GLY A 296 -7.57 -13.46 -9.12
CA GLY A 296 -7.30 -14.84 -9.54
C GLY A 296 -5.93 -14.97 -10.21
N ALA A 297 -4.88 -14.42 -9.58
CA ALA A 297 -3.51 -14.43 -10.10
C ALA A 297 -3.03 -15.85 -10.44
N LYS A 298 -2.34 -16.00 -11.55
CA LYS A 298 -1.80 -17.30 -12.01
C LYS A 298 -0.39 -17.54 -11.47
N ALA A 299 -0.24 -17.37 -10.17
CA ALA A 299 1.03 -17.53 -9.44
C ALA A 299 0.79 -18.18 -8.08
N ASN A 300 1.82 -18.81 -7.53
CA ASN A 300 1.83 -19.24 -6.13
C ASN A 300 2.51 -18.16 -5.30
N VAL A 301 1.80 -17.63 -4.31
CA VAL A 301 2.27 -16.57 -3.42
C VAL A 301 1.98 -16.94 -1.98
N VAL A 302 2.96 -16.78 -1.09
CA VAL A 302 2.77 -16.94 0.34
C VAL A 302 3.08 -15.63 1.06
N GLY A 303 2.10 -15.13 1.82
CA GLY A 303 2.25 -14.01 2.74
C GLY A 303 2.40 -14.50 4.17
N LEU A 304 3.42 -14.03 4.88
CA LEU A 304 3.60 -14.28 6.30
C LEU A 304 3.65 -12.95 7.04
N VAL A 305 2.91 -12.83 8.13
CA VAL A 305 2.95 -11.64 8.97
C VAL A 305 3.17 -12.02 10.44
N GLY A 306 4.22 -11.47 11.04
CA GLY A 306 4.43 -11.57 12.49
C GLY A 306 3.66 -10.46 13.18
N LEU A 307 2.80 -10.82 14.13
CA LEU A 307 1.93 -9.89 14.84
C LEU A 307 2.35 -9.83 16.31
N VAL A 308 2.77 -8.66 16.77
CA VAL A 308 3.18 -8.39 18.15
C VAL A 308 2.75 -6.99 18.59
N GLU A 309 2.76 -6.74 19.89
CA GLU A 309 2.68 -5.41 20.47
C GLU A 309 3.90 -5.20 21.39
N ASN A 310 4.68 -4.13 21.18
CA ASN A 310 5.89 -3.85 21.95
C ASN A 310 5.56 -2.88 23.10
N MET A 311 5.49 -3.40 24.32
CA MET A 311 5.05 -2.66 25.52
C MET A 311 6.07 -2.73 26.65
N PRO A 312 6.20 -1.66 27.46
CA PRO A 312 6.95 -1.71 28.72
C PRO A 312 6.13 -2.43 29.80
N ASP A 313 6.72 -3.43 30.42
CA ASP A 313 6.09 -4.20 31.51
C ASP A 313 7.17 -4.81 32.40
N GLY A 314 6.80 -5.32 33.57
CA GLY A 314 7.71 -6.06 34.45
C GLY A 314 8.24 -7.37 33.84
N ASN A 315 7.53 -7.91 32.85
CA ASN A 315 7.93 -9.11 32.09
C ASN A 315 8.57 -8.76 30.73
N ALA A 316 8.64 -7.48 30.33
CA ALA A 316 9.16 -7.07 29.03
C ALA A 316 10.64 -7.41 28.87
N GLN A 317 11.05 -7.64 27.62
CA GLN A 317 12.44 -7.77 27.22
C GLN A 317 13.22 -6.49 27.61
N ARG A 318 14.44 -6.66 28.10
CA ARG A 318 15.28 -5.57 28.61
C ARG A 318 16.50 -5.35 27.73
N PRO A 319 17.01 -4.13 27.63
CA PRO A 319 18.34 -3.90 27.08
C PRO A 319 19.40 -4.75 27.81
N GLY A 320 20.19 -5.50 27.04
CA GLY A 320 21.19 -6.46 27.53
C GLY A 320 20.70 -7.91 27.63
N ASP A 321 19.41 -8.18 27.43
CA ASP A 321 18.90 -9.56 27.33
C ASP A 321 19.42 -10.20 26.03
N VAL A 322 19.63 -11.53 26.07
CA VAL A 322 20.02 -12.31 24.90
C VAL A 322 18.88 -13.26 24.56
N VAL A 323 18.44 -13.22 23.29
CA VAL A 323 17.42 -14.13 22.76
C VAL A 323 18.03 -15.07 21.74
N THR A 324 17.44 -16.25 21.59
CA THR A 324 17.82 -17.21 20.54
C THR A 324 16.75 -17.19 19.45
N SER A 325 17.16 -16.95 18.21
CA SER A 325 16.26 -16.98 17.05
C SER A 325 15.94 -18.43 16.63
N MET A 326 14.90 -18.59 15.79
CA MET A 326 14.57 -19.88 15.17
C MET A 326 15.73 -20.48 14.37
N LYS A 327 16.60 -19.65 13.78
CA LYS A 327 17.82 -20.07 13.09
C LYS A 327 18.84 -20.71 14.04
N GLY A 328 18.76 -20.42 15.34
CA GLY A 328 19.69 -20.85 16.37
C GLY A 328 20.74 -19.80 16.74
N ASP A 329 20.87 -18.71 15.99
CA ASP A 329 21.78 -17.60 16.33
C ASP A 329 21.27 -16.86 17.57
N THR A 330 22.19 -16.44 18.44
CA THR A 330 21.91 -15.63 19.62
C THR A 330 22.03 -14.15 19.31
N ILE A 331 21.11 -13.33 19.86
CA ILE A 331 21.02 -11.89 19.60
C ILE A 331 21.01 -11.14 20.93
N GLU A 332 22.01 -10.29 21.16
CA GLU A 332 21.99 -9.32 22.25
C GLU A 332 21.06 -8.16 21.89
N VAL A 333 20.04 -7.95 22.70
CA VAL A 333 19.07 -6.85 22.52
C VAL A 333 19.62 -5.61 23.21
N ILE A 334 20.34 -4.77 22.49
CA ILE A 334 20.85 -3.50 23.01
C ILE A 334 19.75 -2.45 23.14
N ASN A 335 18.79 -2.49 22.21
CA ASN A 335 17.70 -1.52 22.14
C ASN A 335 16.39 -2.26 21.84
N THR A 336 15.45 -2.22 22.77
CA THR A 336 14.13 -2.87 22.61
C THR A 336 13.22 -2.14 21.62
N ASP A 337 13.55 -0.91 21.21
CA ASP A 337 12.91 -0.14 20.11
C ASP A 337 13.42 -0.55 18.71
N ALA A 338 14.27 -1.55 18.64
CA ALA A 338 14.72 -2.21 17.41
C ALA A 338 14.12 -3.63 17.33
N GLU A 339 12.85 -3.75 17.56
CA GLU A 339 12.03 -4.95 17.72
C GLU A 339 11.61 -5.57 16.38
N GLY A 340 11.33 -4.72 15.38
CA GLY A 340 10.82 -5.16 14.08
C GLY A 340 11.77 -6.11 13.36
N ARG A 341 13.09 -5.91 13.48
CA ARG A 341 14.08 -6.81 12.91
C ARG A 341 14.16 -8.15 13.65
N LEU A 342 13.83 -8.20 14.95
CA LEU A 342 13.79 -9.41 15.73
C LEU A 342 12.63 -10.31 15.30
N LEU A 343 11.45 -9.74 15.16
CA LEU A 343 10.30 -10.49 14.65
C LEU A 343 10.53 -10.98 13.22
N LEU A 344 11.13 -10.14 12.34
CA LEU A 344 11.42 -10.51 10.96
C LEU A 344 12.45 -11.62 10.87
N ALA A 345 13.44 -11.69 11.76
CA ALA A 345 14.45 -12.74 11.81
C ALA A 345 13.79 -14.13 11.83
N ASP A 346 12.86 -14.34 12.74
CA ASP A 346 12.20 -15.63 12.91
C ASP A 346 11.18 -15.92 11.80
N VAL A 347 10.35 -14.94 11.44
CA VAL A 347 9.30 -15.14 10.42
C VAL A 347 9.90 -15.40 9.03
N MET A 348 10.99 -14.70 8.69
CA MET A 348 11.68 -14.91 7.41
C MET A 348 12.41 -16.25 7.38
N TRP A 349 13.02 -16.66 8.49
CA TRP A 349 13.64 -17.97 8.57
C TRP A 349 12.62 -19.08 8.39
N TYR A 350 11.50 -18.99 9.10
CA TYR A 350 10.38 -19.93 8.96
C TYR A 350 9.81 -19.98 7.53
N ALA A 351 9.67 -18.85 6.87
CA ALA A 351 9.21 -18.80 5.48
C ALA A 351 10.10 -19.63 4.55
N GLN A 352 11.41 -19.55 4.73
CA GLN A 352 12.39 -20.27 3.92
C GLN A 352 12.43 -21.76 4.25
N GLU A 353 12.36 -22.14 5.55
CA GLU A 353 12.36 -23.54 5.96
C GLU A 353 11.11 -24.30 5.49
N ARG A 354 9.96 -23.62 5.52
CA ARG A 354 8.68 -24.27 5.22
C ARG A 354 8.31 -24.26 3.74
N PHE A 355 8.63 -23.19 3.02
CA PHE A 355 8.10 -22.96 1.68
C PHE A 355 9.14 -22.99 0.58
N GLU A 356 10.42 -22.94 0.89
CA GLU A 356 11.54 -22.91 -0.08
C GLU A 356 11.26 -21.95 -1.25
N PRO A 357 10.98 -20.66 -0.98
CA PRO A 357 10.45 -19.75 -1.97
C PRO A 357 11.44 -19.44 -3.09
N VAL A 358 10.94 -19.19 -4.31
CA VAL A 358 11.75 -18.77 -5.46
C VAL A 358 12.34 -17.36 -5.32
N GLY A 359 11.87 -16.60 -4.35
CA GLY A 359 12.35 -15.28 -3.96
C GLY A 359 11.50 -14.76 -2.80
N MET A 360 12.04 -13.82 -2.06
CA MET A 360 11.39 -13.28 -0.87
C MET A 360 11.52 -11.76 -0.81
N ILE A 361 10.42 -11.07 -0.47
CA ILE A 361 10.44 -9.64 -0.13
C ILE A 361 9.86 -9.46 1.25
N ASN A 362 10.61 -8.82 2.15
CA ASN A 362 10.06 -8.39 3.42
C ASN A 362 9.86 -6.88 3.49
N LEU A 363 8.80 -6.47 4.18
CA LEU A 363 8.40 -5.08 4.33
C LEU A 363 8.27 -4.71 5.80
N ALA A 364 8.80 -3.54 6.15
CA ALA A 364 8.69 -3.01 7.50
C ALA A 364 8.73 -1.48 7.54
N THR A 365 7.98 -0.88 8.43
CA THR A 365 8.16 0.46 8.93
C THR A 365 9.31 0.43 9.94
N LEU A 366 10.56 0.25 9.42
CA LEU A 366 11.62 -0.26 10.26
C LEU A 366 12.44 0.82 10.94
N THR A 367 12.78 1.90 10.23
CA THR A 367 13.74 2.86 10.77
C THR A 367 13.34 4.33 10.56
N GLY A 368 13.50 5.13 11.60
CA GLY A 368 13.49 6.59 11.43
C GLY A 368 14.63 7.09 10.55
N ALA A 369 15.72 6.32 10.44
CA ALA A 369 16.89 6.67 9.63
C ALA A 369 16.57 6.72 8.12
N ILE A 370 15.69 5.87 7.62
CA ILE A 370 15.29 5.91 6.20
C ILE A 370 14.50 7.18 5.87
N ILE A 371 13.71 7.69 6.82
CA ILE A 371 12.97 8.96 6.66
C ILE A 371 13.95 10.13 6.57
N ILE A 372 15.02 10.11 7.37
CA ILE A 372 16.06 11.15 7.31
C ILE A 372 16.79 11.10 5.96
N GLY A 373 17.00 9.90 5.40
CA GLY A 373 17.71 9.73 4.13
C GLY A 373 16.86 10.00 2.89
N LEU A 374 15.61 9.53 2.86
CA LEU A 374 14.76 9.53 1.66
C LEU A 374 13.46 10.33 1.81
N GLY A 375 13.17 10.87 3.00
CA GLY A 375 11.94 11.61 3.29
C GLY A 375 10.70 10.71 3.19
N HIS A 376 9.63 11.30 2.63
CA HIS A 376 8.33 10.63 2.45
C HIS A 376 8.02 10.32 0.96
N HIS A 377 9.06 10.32 0.11
CA HIS A 377 8.91 10.15 -1.34
C HIS A 377 9.34 8.77 -1.83
N ASN A 378 10.33 8.16 -1.17
CA ASN A 378 10.88 6.88 -1.58
C ASN A 378 10.97 5.93 -0.38
N ALA A 379 10.63 4.66 -0.61
CA ALA A 379 11.01 3.57 0.28
C ALA A 379 12.48 3.19 0.07
N GLY A 380 13.15 2.72 1.12
CA GLY A 380 14.49 2.15 1.00
C GLY A 380 14.43 0.71 0.52
N VAL A 381 15.20 0.37 -0.50
CA VAL A 381 15.29 -0.97 -1.10
C VAL A 381 16.67 -1.56 -0.84
N PHE A 382 16.75 -2.66 -0.13
CA PHE A 382 17.98 -3.39 0.15
C PHE A 382 17.86 -4.80 -0.43
N SER A 383 18.89 -5.29 -1.12
CA SER A 383 18.81 -6.59 -1.80
C SER A 383 20.15 -7.30 -1.87
N ASN A 384 20.12 -8.64 -1.89
CA ASN A 384 21.25 -9.50 -2.21
C ASN A 384 21.26 -9.94 -3.68
N ASP A 385 20.19 -9.63 -4.46
CA ASP A 385 20.03 -10.05 -5.85
C ASP A 385 19.69 -8.85 -6.74
N ASP A 386 20.52 -8.60 -7.75
CA ASP A 386 20.35 -7.46 -8.65
C ASP A 386 19.14 -7.64 -9.58
N THR A 387 18.87 -8.85 -10.03
CA THR A 387 17.76 -9.14 -10.95
C THR A 387 16.41 -8.89 -10.28
N LEU A 388 16.22 -9.42 -9.07
CA LEU A 388 14.98 -9.19 -8.32
C LEU A 388 14.83 -7.70 -7.95
N CYS A 389 15.92 -7.04 -7.58
CA CYS A 389 15.93 -5.62 -7.25
C CYS A 389 15.49 -4.76 -8.45
N ASP A 390 16.06 -4.99 -9.64
CA ASP A 390 15.75 -4.24 -10.86
C ASP A 390 14.31 -4.46 -11.31
N ARG A 391 13.80 -5.70 -11.21
CA ARG A 391 12.39 -6.04 -11.49
C ARG A 391 11.44 -5.27 -10.56
N PHE A 392 11.74 -5.24 -9.27
CA PHE A 392 10.94 -4.50 -8.30
C PHE A 392 10.97 -2.99 -8.55
N LEU A 393 12.14 -2.40 -8.78
CA LEU A 393 12.28 -0.96 -9.07
C LEU A 393 11.56 -0.57 -10.37
N SER A 394 11.57 -1.44 -11.38
CA SER A 394 10.80 -1.26 -12.61
C SER A 394 9.30 -1.27 -12.35
N ALA A 395 8.80 -2.23 -11.56
CA ALA A 395 7.40 -2.31 -11.17
C ALA A 395 6.97 -1.08 -10.35
N ALA A 396 7.79 -0.65 -9.38
CA ALA A 396 7.54 0.54 -8.56
C ALA A 396 7.46 1.81 -9.43
N THR A 397 8.37 1.96 -10.38
CA THR A 397 8.36 3.07 -11.33
C THR A 397 7.11 3.07 -12.21
N ALA A 398 6.69 1.90 -12.72
CA ALA A 398 5.49 1.76 -13.55
C ALA A 398 4.19 2.07 -12.80
N GLU A 399 4.19 1.87 -11.48
CA GLU A 399 3.06 2.17 -10.61
C GLU A 399 3.15 3.56 -9.95
N GLY A 400 4.22 4.33 -10.21
CA GLY A 400 4.43 5.66 -9.63
C GLY A 400 4.64 5.62 -8.10
N GLU A 401 5.18 4.52 -7.57
CA GLU A 401 5.55 4.36 -6.17
C GLU A 401 7.07 4.54 -6.00
N GLY A 402 7.47 5.61 -5.34
CA GLY A 402 8.88 5.95 -5.17
C GLY A 402 9.64 4.87 -4.37
N ALA A 403 10.76 4.40 -4.92
CA ALA A 403 11.64 3.42 -4.31
C ALA A 403 13.09 3.69 -4.71
N TRP A 404 14.04 3.54 -3.78
CA TRP A 404 15.45 3.83 -4.02
C TRP A 404 16.34 2.73 -3.44
N ARG A 405 17.23 2.17 -4.26
CA ARG A 405 18.17 1.14 -3.83
C ARG A 405 19.25 1.74 -2.91
N MET A 406 19.42 1.12 -1.75
CA MET A 406 20.37 1.50 -0.72
C MET A 406 21.56 0.52 -0.69
N PRO A 407 22.76 0.97 -0.26
CA PRO A 407 23.92 0.10 -0.19
C PRO A 407 23.83 -0.89 0.97
N MET A 408 24.51 -2.03 0.81
CA MET A 408 24.78 -3.03 1.84
C MET A 408 26.25 -3.46 1.77
N GLY A 409 26.75 -4.14 2.81
CA GLY A 409 28.08 -4.72 2.70
C GLY A 409 28.77 -5.03 4.05
N PRO A 410 29.95 -5.68 3.99
CA PRO A 410 30.65 -6.21 5.18
C PRO A 410 31.04 -5.17 6.23
N ALA A 411 31.25 -3.92 5.81
CA ALA A 411 31.59 -2.83 6.74
C ALA A 411 30.44 -2.51 7.70
N TYR A 412 29.18 -2.61 7.20
CA TYR A 412 27.97 -2.43 8.01
C TYR A 412 27.68 -3.65 8.87
N ASP A 413 27.92 -4.86 8.33
CA ASP A 413 27.75 -6.11 9.07
C ASP A 413 28.65 -6.17 10.31
N LYS A 414 29.89 -5.70 10.22
CA LYS A 414 30.83 -5.61 11.34
C LYS A 414 30.34 -4.75 12.50
N GLN A 415 29.42 -3.83 12.27
CA GLN A 415 28.86 -2.95 13.30
C GLN A 415 27.86 -3.68 14.22
N LEU A 416 27.38 -4.87 13.81
CA LEU A 416 26.44 -5.70 14.57
C LEU A 416 27.11 -6.68 15.54
N LYS A 417 28.39 -6.49 15.85
CA LYS A 417 29.11 -7.39 16.77
C LYS A 417 28.59 -7.23 18.19
N SER A 418 28.43 -8.35 18.88
CA SER A 418 28.22 -8.44 20.32
C SER A 418 29.44 -9.04 21.02
N HIS A 419 29.55 -8.83 22.35
CA HIS A 419 30.49 -9.46 23.20
C HIS A 419 29.95 -10.72 23.93
N VAL A 420 28.63 -10.84 23.96
CA VAL A 420 27.90 -11.84 24.74
C VAL A 420 27.01 -12.76 23.90
N ALA A 421 26.85 -12.43 22.60
CA ALA A 421 26.01 -13.15 21.65
C ALA A 421 26.67 -13.17 20.26
N ASP A 422 26.09 -13.89 19.30
CA ASP A 422 26.58 -13.93 17.92
C ASP A 422 26.46 -12.57 17.24
N MET A 423 25.47 -11.76 17.64
CA MET A 423 25.24 -10.43 17.12
C MET A 423 24.45 -9.55 18.10
N ALA A 424 24.53 -8.22 17.91
CA ALA A 424 23.66 -7.25 18.54
C ALA A 424 22.52 -6.85 17.59
N ASN A 425 21.35 -6.48 18.13
CA ASN A 425 20.23 -6.05 17.30
C ASN A 425 20.39 -4.64 16.70
N VAL A 426 21.38 -3.85 17.12
CA VAL A 426 21.69 -2.53 16.57
C VAL A 426 23.20 -2.34 16.36
N GLY A 427 23.56 -1.60 15.30
CA GLY A 427 24.95 -1.24 14.95
C GLY A 427 25.35 0.19 15.32
N GLY A 428 24.61 0.85 16.24
CA GLY A 428 24.82 2.26 16.56
C GLY A 428 23.96 3.19 15.72
N ARG A 429 24.22 4.53 15.84
CA ARG A 429 23.38 5.57 15.23
C ARG A 429 23.66 5.76 13.73
N ALA A 430 24.90 5.60 13.30
CA ALA A 430 25.29 5.83 11.90
C ALA A 430 24.75 4.71 11.00
N ALA A 431 24.29 5.08 9.80
CA ALA A 431 23.77 4.14 8.80
C ALA A 431 22.64 3.22 9.32
N GLY A 432 21.78 3.73 10.20
CA GLY A 432 20.78 2.93 10.93
C GLY A 432 19.86 2.08 10.05
N SER A 433 19.43 2.59 8.89
CA SER A 433 18.62 1.80 7.93
C SER A 433 19.43 0.67 7.29
N ILE A 434 20.71 0.93 6.99
CA ILE A 434 21.60 -0.05 6.36
C ILE A 434 21.97 -1.16 7.35
N THR A 435 22.30 -0.81 8.59
CA THR A 435 22.62 -1.81 9.63
C THR A 435 21.39 -2.64 9.99
N ALA A 436 20.18 -2.06 9.94
CA ALA A 436 18.94 -2.80 10.11
C ALA A 436 18.73 -3.84 9.00
N ALA A 437 18.88 -3.44 7.75
CA ALA A 437 18.80 -4.35 6.60
C ALA A 437 19.92 -5.42 6.64
N GLN A 438 21.12 -5.03 7.07
CA GLN A 438 22.25 -5.95 7.22
C GLN A 438 22.02 -7.00 8.32
N PHE A 439 21.36 -6.61 9.43
CA PHE A 439 20.91 -7.54 10.45
C PHE A 439 19.93 -8.57 9.87
N ILE A 440 18.89 -8.10 9.17
CA ILE A 440 17.88 -8.97 8.55
C ILE A 440 18.52 -9.93 7.56
N LYS A 441 19.48 -9.47 6.76
CA LYS A 441 20.19 -10.31 5.78
C LYS A 441 20.82 -11.56 6.41
N ARG A 442 21.22 -11.54 7.67
CA ARG A 442 21.79 -12.72 8.37
C ARG A 442 20.79 -13.87 8.52
N PHE A 443 19.49 -13.57 8.36
CA PHE A 443 18.38 -14.53 8.41
C PHE A 443 17.84 -14.86 7.01
N VAL A 444 18.61 -14.58 5.97
CA VAL A 444 18.33 -14.95 4.59
C VAL A 444 19.37 -15.97 4.13
N LYS A 445 18.93 -17.10 3.61
CA LYS A 445 19.80 -18.12 3.01
C LYS A 445 20.47 -17.55 1.76
N ASP A 446 21.72 -17.92 1.51
CA ASP A 446 22.52 -17.35 0.42
C ASP A 446 21.90 -17.57 -0.97
N GLU A 447 21.20 -18.69 -1.16
CA GLU A 447 20.55 -19.09 -2.40
C GLU A 447 19.20 -18.40 -2.65
N VAL A 448 18.63 -17.71 -1.66
CA VAL A 448 17.31 -17.07 -1.79
C VAL A 448 17.46 -15.61 -2.26
N PRO A 449 16.98 -15.27 -3.48
CA PRO A 449 16.87 -13.88 -3.90
C PRO A 449 15.98 -13.10 -2.93
N TRP A 450 16.47 -11.97 -2.43
CA TRP A 450 15.78 -11.26 -1.36
C TRP A 450 15.83 -9.74 -1.52
N ILE A 451 14.72 -9.10 -1.11
CA ILE A 451 14.61 -7.65 -0.91
C ILE A 451 14.06 -7.36 0.49
N HIS A 452 14.65 -6.40 1.17
CA HIS A 452 14.03 -5.68 2.27
C HIS A 452 13.54 -4.31 1.80
N LEU A 453 12.28 -3.99 2.10
CA LEU A 453 11.68 -2.67 1.87
C LEU A 453 11.46 -1.97 3.21
N ASP A 454 12.25 -0.93 3.48
CA ASP A 454 11.99 -0.02 4.61
C ASP A 454 11.00 1.05 4.16
N ILE A 455 9.75 0.88 4.60
CA ILE A 455 8.61 1.71 4.19
C ILE A 455 8.20 2.74 5.25
N ALA A 456 9.04 2.98 6.27
CA ALA A 456 8.71 3.90 7.37
C ALA A 456 8.35 5.32 6.90
N GLY A 457 8.95 5.78 5.79
CA GLY A 457 8.66 7.10 5.22
C GLY A 457 7.40 7.16 4.36
N VAL A 458 6.92 6.02 3.83
CA VAL A 458 5.89 5.98 2.77
C VAL A 458 4.60 5.27 3.17
N ALA A 459 4.58 4.51 4.27
CA ALA A 459 3.40 3.76 4.72
C ALA A 459 2.26 4.69 5.19
N SER A 460 2.59 5.79 5.85
CA SER A 460 1.63 6.81 6.30
C SER A 460 2.20 8.21 6.11
N VAL A 461 1.35 9.17 5.75
CA VAL A 461 1.77 10.55 5.43
C VAL A 461 0.93 11.60 6.14
N LYS A 462 1.57 12.71 6.55
CA LYS A 462 0.89 13.85 7.19
C LYS A 462 0.12 14.72 6.18
N GLN A 463 0.46 14.67 4.89
CA GLN A 463 -0.17 15.41 3.81
C GLN A 463 -0.70 14.43 2.75
N ALA A 464 -1.83 14.77 2.12
CA ALA A 464 -2.41 13.96 1.06
C ALA A 464 -1.45 13.85 -0.15
N THR A 465 -1.34 12.67 -0.72
CA THR A 465 -0.67 12.42 -2.01
C THR A 465 -1.68 12.56 -3.17
N ALA A 466 -1.24 12.28 -4.39
CA ALA A 466 -2.15 12.22 -5.53
C ALA A 466 -3.28 11.19 -5.29
N PHE A 467 -2.94 9.99 -4.79
CA PHE A 467 -3.85 8.85 -4.70
C PHE A 467 -4.37 8.55 -3.29
N ALA A 468 -3.76 9.11 -2.25
CA ALA A 468 -4.15 8.85 -0.87
C ALA A 468 -4.48 10.14 -0.12
N PRO A 469 -5.51 10.15 0.76
CA PRO A 469 -5.67 11.22 1.75
C PRO A 469 -4.54 11.19 2.78
N ARG A 470 -4.55 12.12 3.75
CA ARG A 470 -3.70 12.05 4.94
C ARG A 470 -3.91 10.71 5.66
N GLY A 471 -2.85 10.09 6.17
CA GLY A 471 -2.85 8.79 6.83
C GLY A 471 -2.22 7.71 5.95
N ALA A 472 -2.73 6.50 6.04
CA ALA A 472 -2.22 5.34 5.32
C ALA A 472 -2.27 5.51 3.80
N THR A 473 -1.16 5.20 3.13
CA THR A 473 -1.04 5.36 1.68
C THR A 473 -1.41 4.10 0.91
N GLY A 474 -1.19 2.92 1.49
CA GLY A 474 -1.22 1.63 0.80
C GLY A 474 -0.07 1.45 -0.20
N TRP A 475 1.05 2.21 0.00
CA TRP A 475 2.26 2.09 -0.81
C TRP A 475 2.77 0.64 -0.81
N GLY A 476 3.18 0.18 -1.96
CA GLY A 476 3.76 -1.14 -2.17
C GLY A 476 2.76 -2.19 -2.67
N VAL A 477 1.46 -2.06 -2.40
CA VAL A 477 0.45 -3.02 -2.91
C VAL A 477 0.46 -3.07 -4.44
N ARG A 478 0.48 -1.90 -5.10
CA ARG A 478 0.48 -1.79 -6.55
C ARG A 478 1.77 -2.33 -7.18
N SER A 479 2.90 -1.94 -6.60
CA SER A 479 4.22 -2.36 -7.09
C SER A 479 4.45 -3.86 -6.94
N LEU A 480 4.04 -4.45 -5.82
CA LEU A 480 4.21 -5.88 -5.57
C LEU A 480 3.23 -6.71 -6.40
N ASP A 481 1.97 -6.29 -6.53
CA ASP A 481 1.04 -6.94 -7.45
C ASP A 481 1.56 -6.90 -8.90
N ARG A 482 2.12 -5.77 -9.31
CA ARG A 482 2.75 -5.60 -10.63
C ARG A 482 3.97 -6.50 -10.81
N LEU A 483 4.84 -6.60 -9.82
CA LEU A 483 5.99 -7.50 -9.85
C LEU A 483 5.55 -8.96 -10.02
N ILE A 484 4.51 -9.37 -9.29
CA ILE A 484 3.95 -10.72 -9.37
C ILE A 484 3.37 -10.96 -10.77
N ALA A 485 2.56 -10.04 -11.27
CA ALA A 485 1.93 -10.14 -12.59
C ALA A 485 2.95 -10.21 -13.75
N ASP A 486 4.04 -9.44 -13.67
CA ASP A 486 5.01 -9.36 -14.75
C ASP A 486 6.04 -10.50 -14.75
N HIS A 487 6.29 -11.17 -13.60
CA HIS A 487 7.45 -12.07 -13.47
C HIS A 487 7.15 -13.43 -12.83
N TYR A 488 5.98 -13.60 -12.21
CA TYR A 488 5.64 -14.84 -11.47
C TYR A 488 4.32 -15.47 -11.92
N GLU A 489 3.57 -14.83 -12.83
CA GLU A 489 2.39 -15.44 -13.45
C GLU A 489 2.79 -16.19 -14.73
N SER A 490 2.29 -17.43 -14.85
CA SER A 490 2.51 -18.34 -16.01
C SER A 490 1.38 -18.23 -17.04
#